data_2fd831692e1b059f2352b742f78b040d
#
_entry.id   2fd831692e1b059f2352b742f78b040d
#
_cell.length_a   1.000
_cell.length_b   1.000
_cell.length_c   1.000
_cell.angle_alpha   90.00
_cell.angle_beta   90.00
_cell.angle_gamma   90.00
#
_symmetry.space_group_name_H-M   'P 1'
#
loop_
_entity.id
_entity.type
_entity.pdbx_description
1 polymer ?
#
loop_
_entity_poly.entity_id
_entity_poly.type
_entity_poly.pdbx_seq_one_letter_code
_entity_poly.pdbx_strand_id
1 'polypeptide(L)'
;MRPSLALVFAFLIASPALADPPDIHVDVPNRKGLEVNVVEHDIAPGQSVGWHIHHGTEITYVLSGALNLQIAGGPIRHVVKGDTFEIDRDTPHRATNDGAEPVALLITYLRDKAGPLAIPVPAPSVH
;
A
#
# COMPACT_ATOMS: atom_id res chain seq x y z
N MET A 1 25.75 -49.25 30.75
CA MET A 1 24.72 -48.56 29.97
C MET A 1 25.24 -47.18 29.57
N ARG A 2 25.49 -46.97 28.30
CA ARG A 2 25.92 -45.67 27.78
C ARG A 2 24.70 -45.00 27.19
N PRO A 3 24.32 -43.75 27.55
CA PRO A 3 23.26 -43.07 26.89
C PRO A 3 23.72 -42.58 25.50
N SER A 4 22.99 -42.97 24.45
CA SER A 4 23.17 -42.46 23.10
C SER A 4 22.64 -41.02 23.04
N LEU A 5 23.55 -40.10 22.80
CA LEU A 5 23.20 -38.69 22.54
C LEU A 5 22.72 -38.57 21.09
N ALA A 6 21.41 -38.46 20.91
CA ALA A 6 20.82 -38.18 19.60
C ALA A 6 21.06 -36.72 19.26
N LEU A 7 21.89 -36.46 18.26
CA LEU A 7 22.14 -35.13 17.72
C LEU A 7 20.96 -34.77 16.83
N VAL A 8 20.07 -33.87 17.32
CA VAL A 8 19.00 -33.32 16.52
C VAL A 8 19.59 -32.20 15.65
N PHE A 9 19.74 -32.47 14.36
CA PHE A 9 20.07 -31.45 13.39
C PHE A 9 18.80 -30.63 13.12
N ALA A 10 18.74 -29.43 13.67
CA ALA A 10 17.72 -28.43 13.28
C ALA A 10 18.11 -27.89 11.89
N PHE A 11 17.38 -28.32 10.86
CA PHE A 11 17.45 -27.68 9.54
C PHE A 11 16.82 -26.29 9.67
N LEU A 12 17.63 -25.25 9.69
CA LEU A 12 17.18 -23.89 9.44
C LEU A 12 16.80 -23.81 7.96
N ILE A 13 15.51 -23.87 7.67
CA ILE A 13 15.00 -23.53 6.34
C ILE A 13 15.04 -22.02 6.27
N ALA A 14 16.07 -21.46 5.64
CA ALA A 14 16.09 -20.06 5.26
C ALA A 14 14.94 -19.85 4.26
N SER A 15 13.92 -19.12 4.66
CA SER A 15 12.89 -18.64 3.71
C SER A 15 13.60 -17.80 2.66
N PRO A 16 13.35 -18.01 1.35
CA PRO A 16 13.88 -17.12 0.34
C PRO A 16 13.38 -15.70 0.66
N ALA A 17 14.29 -14.75 0.76
CA ALA A 17 13.93 -13.35 0.82
C ALA A 17 13.07 -13.07 -0.42
N LEU A 18 11.82 -12.64 -0.21
CA LEU A 18 10.99 -12.14 -1.29
C LEU A 18 11.76 -10.96 -1.90
N ALA A 19 11.91 -10.95 -3.22
CA ALA A 19 12.47 -9.80 -3.91
C ALA A 19 11.61 -8.58 -3.55
N ASP A 20 12.25 -7.44 -3.34
CA ASP A 20 11.52 -6.19 -3.15
C ASP A 20 10.54 -6.00 -4.31
N PRO A 21 9.30 -5.55 -4.03
CA PRO A 21 8.32 -5.34 -5.09
C PRO A 21 8.88 -4.34 -6.12
N PRO A 22 8.55 -4.52 -7.40
CA PRO A 22 9.04 -3.62 -8.44
C PRO A 22 8.55 -2.19 -8.17
N ASP A 23 9.50 -1.29 -7.99
CA ASP A 23 9.23 0.14 -7.91
C ASP A 23 9.61 0.75 -9.27
N ILE A 24 8.60 1.13 -10.05
CA ILE A 24 8.77 1.66 -11.40
C ILE A 24 8.58 3.18 -11.36
N HIS A 25 9.57 3.90 -11.87
CA HIS A 25 9.54 5.35 -12.05
C HIS A 25 9.73 5.67 -13.53
N VAL A 26 8.76 6.33 -14.15
CA VAL A 26 8.81 6.71 -15.56
C VAL A 26 8.42 8.18 -15.72
N ASP A 27 9.29 8.96 -16.35
CA ASP A 27 8.97 10.33 -16.71
C ASP A 27 7.86 10.37 -17.77
N VAL A 28 6.89 11.27 -17.61
CA VAL A 28 5.83 11.46 -18.60
C VAL A 28 6.37 12.23 -19.80
N PRO A 29 6.38 11.63 -21.03
CA PRO A 29 6.89 12.30 -22.21
C PRO A 29 6.19 13.65 -22.45
N ASN A 30 6.98 14.68 -22.76
CA ASN A 30 6.50 16.05 -23.02
C ASN A 30 5.75 16.74 -21.87
N ARG A 31 5.87 16.21 -20.64
CA ARG A 31 5.30 16.78 -19.41
C ARG A 31 6.39 16.90 -18.34
N LYS A 32 7.16 17.97 -18.42
CA LYS A 32 8.21 18.23 -17.42
C LYS A 32 7.61 18.28 -16.02
N GLY A 33 8.27 17.62 -15.09
CA GLY A 33 7.86 17.62 -13.68
C GLY A 33 6.78 16.61 -13.32
N LEU A 34 6.30 15.78 -14.26
CA LEU A 34 5.40 14.66 -13.98
C LEU A 34 6.10 13.33 -14.15
N GLU A 35 5.75 12.37 -13.31
CA GLU A 35 6.19 10.99 -13.40
C GLU A 35 5.04 10.02 -13.11
N VAL A 36 5.18 8.80 -13.59
CA VAL A 36 4.37 7.65 -13.20
C VAL A 36 5.20 6.77 -12.28
N ASN A 37 4.65 6.47 -11.11
CA ASN A 37 5.21 5.48 -10.21
C ASN A 37 4.26 4.29 -10.11
N VAL A 38 4.77 3.07 -10.14
CA VAL A 38 4.01 1.86 -9.84
C VAL A 38 4.69 1.18 -8.67
N VAL A 39 3.95 1.03 -7.58
CA VAL A 39 4.45 0.45 -6.32
C VAL A 39 3.49 -0.62 -5.82
N GLU A 40 4.03 -1.63 -5.16
CA GLU A 40 3.25 -2.56 -4.34
C GLU A 40 3.31 -2.09 -2.89
N HIS A 41 2.17 -2.09 -2.21
CA HIS A 41 2.05 -1.64 -0.83
C HIS A 41 1.22 -2.62 -0.02
N ASP A 42 1.79 -3.05 1.10
CA ASP A 42 1.14 -3.97 2.02
C ASP A 42 0.62 -3.24 3.27
N ILE A 43 -0.59 -3.62 3.70
CA ILE A 43 -1.17 -3.15 4.96
C ILE A 43 -1.43 -4.39 5.82
N ALA A 44 -0.67 -4.53 6.91
CA ALA A 44 -0.80 -5.66 7.81
C ALA A 44 -2.15 -5.63 8.55
N PRO A 45 -2.64 -6.77 9.07
CA PRO A 45 -3.84 -6.82 9.89
C PRO A 45 -3.79 -5.83 11.05
N GLY A 46 -4.87 -5.06 11.23
CA GLY A 46 -4.98 -4.04 12.27
C GLY A 46 -4.23 -2.73 12.01
N GLN A 47 -3.53 -2.61 10.89
CA GLN A 47 -2.82 -1.38 10.53
C GLN A 47 -3.69 -0.43 9.70
N SER A 48 -3.31 0.84 9.75
CA SER A 48 -3.95 1.91 8.98
C SER A 48 -2.90 2.77 8.30
N VAL A 49 -3.22 3.21 7.08
CA VAL A 49 -2.59 4.36 6.45
C VAL A 49 -3.44 5.58 6.85
N GLY A 50 -2.85 6.51 7.60
CA GLY A 50 -3.55 7.69 8.12
C GLY A 50 -4.01 8.66 7.03
N TRP A 51 -4.71 9.71 7.41
CA TRP A 51 -5.14 10.76 6.47
C TRP A 51 -3.93 11.39 5.78
N HIS A 52 -3.94 11.39 4.46
CA HIS A 52 -2.89 11.94 3.62
C HIS A 52 -3.43 12.36 2.25
N ILE A 53 -2.58 13.06 1.51
CA ILE A 53 -2.82 13.45 0.11
C ILE A 53 -1.61 13.05 -0.75
N HIS A 54 -1.84 13.01 -2.05
CA HIS A 54 -0.78 12.94 -3.06
C HIS A 54 -0.89 14.13 -4.01
N HIS A 55 0.25 14.75 -4.37
CA HIS A 55 0.27 15.73 -5.46
C HIS A 55 0.22 15.02 -6.81
N GLY A 56 -0.88 14.31 -7.04
CA GLY A 56 -1.11 13.48 -8.22
C GLY A 56 -2.34 12.59 -8.06
N THR A 57 -2.72 11.91 -9.12
CA THR A 57 -3.80 10.93 -9.11
C THR A 57 -3.26 9.58 -8.70
N GLU A 58 -3.95 8.90 -7.80
CA GLU A 58 -3.70 7.52 -7.42
C GLU A 58 -4.73 6.60 -8.10
N ILE A 59 -4.25 5.50 -8.67
CA ILE A 59 -5.08 4.40 -9.19
C ILE A 59 -4.62 3.13 -8.51
N THR A 60 -5.50 2.50 -7.76
CA THR A 60 -5.17 1.32 -6.96
C THR A 60 -5.98 0.11 -7.38
N TYR A 61 -5.30 -1.03 -7.46
CA TYR A 61 -5.89 -2.37 -7.62
C TYR A 61 -5.61 -3.19 -6.37
N VAL A 62 -6.65 -3.82 -5.81
CA VAL A 62 -6.51 -4.70 -4.65
C VAL A 62 -6.08 -6.10 -5.10
N LEU A 63 -4.82 -6.46 -4.87
CA LEU A 63 -4.25 -7.75 -5.23
C LEU A 63 -4.75 -8.87 -4.31
N SER A 64 -4.89 -8.58 -3.01
CA SER A 64 -5.36 -9.53 -2.01
C SER A 64 -5.88 -8.83 -0.76
N GLY A 65 -6.71 -9.54 0.01
CA GLY A 65 -7.30 -9.04 1.24
C GLY A 65 -8.48 -8.10 1.02
N ALA A 66 -8.84 -7.37 2.07
CA ALA A 66 -9.92 -6.39 2.08
C ALA A 66 -9.57 -5.23 2.99
N LEU A 67 -9.96 -4.02 2.62
CA LEU A 67 -9.70 -2.82 3.41
C LEU A 67 -10.91 -1.88 3.43
N ASN A 68 -10.95 -1.01 4.42
CA ASN A 68 -11.88 0.10 4.48
C ASN A 68 -11.18 1.37 3.96
N LEU A 69 -11.67 1.88 2.84
CA LEU A 69 -11.24 3.12 2.22
C LEU A 69 -12.17 4.25 2.61
N GLN A 70 -11.63 5.36 3.05
CA GLN A 70 -12.38 6.59 3.28
C GLN A 70 -11.73 7.75 2.53
N ILE A 71 -12.52 8.40 1.67
CA ILE A 71 -12.15 9.61 0.93
C ILE A 71 -12.90 10.78 1.58
N ALA A 72 -12.25 11.93 1.72
CA ALA A 72 -12.86 13.12 2.32
C ALA A 72 -14.22 13.45 1.70
N GLY A 73 -15.21 13.70 2.55
CA GLY A 73 -16.58 14.01 2.13
C GLY A 73 -17.43 12.80 1.69
N GLY A 74 -16.86 11.58 1.70
CA GLY A 74 -17.56 10.37 1.31
C GLY A 74 -17.72 9.35 2.45
N PRO A 75 -18.53 8.30 2.22
CA PRO A 75 -18.70 7.21 3.16
C PRO A 75 -17.46 6.30 3.18
N ILE A 76 -17.33 5.50 4.25
CA ILE A 76 -16.38 4.39 4.26
C ILE A 76 -16.81 3.36 3.21
N ARG A 77 -15.88 2.98 2.34
CA ARG A 77 -16.08 1.96 1.31
C ARG A 77 -15.29 0.71 1.71
N HIS A 78 -15.96 -0.42 1.73
CA HIS A 78 -15.29 -1.70 1.88
C HIS A 78 -14.86 -2.18 0.50
N VAL A 79 -13.55 -2.28 0.26
CA VAL A 79 -12.96 -2.75 -1.00
C VAL A 79 -12.23 -4.07 -0.78
N VAL A 80 -12.34 -4.96 -1.76
CA VAL A 80 -11.87 -6.35 -1.66
C VAL A 80 -10.99 -6.70 -2.85
N LYS A 81 -10.30 -7.84 -2.79
CA LYS A 81 -9.52 -8.39 -3.90
C LYS A 81 -10.25 -8.28 -5.23
N GLY A 82 -9.58 -7.71 -6.23
CA GLY A 82 -10.10 -7.50 -7.58
C GLY A 82 -10.77 -6.14 -7.78
N ASP A 83 -11.05 -5.40 -6.71
CA ASP A 83 -11.58 -4.04 -6.83
C ASP A 83 -10.50 -3.05 -7.24
N THR A 84 -10.95 -1.98 -7.89
CA THR A 84 -10.13 -0.81 -8.20
C THR A 84 -10.75 0.44 -7.61
N PHE A 85 -9.92 1.41 -7.30
CA PHE A 85 -10.37 2.74 -6.93
C PHE A 85 -9.38 3.80 -7.40
N GLU A 86 -9.86 5.00 -7.50
CA GLU A 86 -9.03 6.16 -7.82
C GLU A 86 -9.19 7.23 -6.74
N ILE A 87 -8.11 7.96 -6.51
CA ILE A 87 -8.07 9.13 -5.64
C ILE A 87 -7.57 10.30 -6.46
N ASP A 88 -8.39 11.33 -6.55
CA ASP A 88 -8.02 12.56 -7.24
C ASP A 88 -6.86 13.28 -6.54
N ARG A 89 -6.13 14.06 -7.32
CA ARG A 89 -5.06 14.93 -6.84
C ARG A 89 -5.50 15.73 -5.61
N ASP A 90 -4.63 15.79 -4.60
CA ASP A 90 -4.79 16.58 -3.36
C ASP A 90 -6.07 16.26 -2.56
N THR A 91 -6.65 15.08 -2.76
CA THR A 91 -7.84 14.65 -2.03
C THR A 91 -7.45 13.86 -0.78
N PRO A 92 -7.80 14.33 0.43
CA PRO A 92 -7.52 13.60 1.65
C PRO A 92 -8.24 12.24 1.68
N HIS A 93 -7.49 11.20 2.02
CA HIS A 93 -8.02 9.85 2.15
C HIS A 93 -7.23 9.04 3.15
N ARG A 94 -7.80 7.92 3.58
CA ARG A 94 -7.16 6.94 4.45
C ARG A 94 -7.62 5.53 4.12
N ALA A 95 -6.81 4.55 4.51
CA ALA A 95 -7.13 3.14 4.38
C ALA A 95 -6.87 2.41 5.69
N THR A 96 -7.73 1.47 6.06
CA THR A 96 -7.60 0.67 7.28
C THR A 96 -7.83 -0.80 6.96
N ASN A 97 -6.90 -1.64 7.40
CA ASN A 97 -7.08 -3.09 7.40
C ASN A 97 -7.52 -3.53 8.81
N ASP A 98 -8.81 -3.65 9.03
CA ASP A 98 -9.39 -4.16 10.28
C ASP A 98 -9.73 -5.68 10.20
N GLY A 99 -9.29 -6.34 9.15
CA GLY A 99 -9.39 -7.79 8.97
C GLY A 99 -8.25 -8.57 9.62
N ALA A 100 -8.29 -9.89 9.46
CA ALA A 100 -7.30 -10.83 9.98
C ALA A 100 -6.17 -11.16 8.99
N GLU A 101 -6.34 -10.81 7.71
CA GLU A 101 -5.38 -11.10 6.64
C GLU A 101 -4.66 -9.84 6.17
N PRO A 102 -3.42 -9.94 5.68
CA PRO A 102 -2.73 -8.83 5.03
C PRO A 102 -3.49 -8.36 3.79
N VAL A 103 -3.38 -7.07 3.48
CA VAL A 103 -3.83 -6.48 2.23
C VAL A 103 -2.62 -6.18 1.37
N ALA A 104 -2.65 -6.57 0.09
CA ALA A 104 -1.66 -6.18 -0.89
C ALA A 104 -2.32 -5.32 -1.97
N LEU A 105 -1.73 -4.17 -2.25
CA LEU A 105 -2.21 -3.19 -3.21
C LEU A 105 -1.16 -2.99 -4.31
N LEU A 106 -1.60 -2.92 -5.57
CA LEU A 106 -0.80 -2.40 -6.66
C LEU A 106 -1.27 -0.97 -6.94
N ILE A 107 -0.40 -0.01 -6.73
CA ILE A 107 -0.74 1.41 -6.80
C ILE A 107 0.03 2.06 -7.94
N THR A 108 -0.69 2.77 -8.80
CA THR A 108 -0.12 3.62 -9.85
C THR A 108 -0.39 5.07 -9.51
N TYR A 109 0.66 5.88 -9.40
CA TYR A 109 0.56 7.32 -9.23
C TYR A 109 0.96 8.03 -10.51
N LEU A 110 0.15 8.98 -10.98
CA LEU A 110 0.56 10.03 -11.91
C LEU A 110 0.73 11.30 -11.09
N ARG A 111 1.95 11.70 -10.81
CA ARG A 111 2.25 12.71 -9.78
C ARG A 111 3.31 13.71 -10.18
N ASP A 112 3.38 14.80 -9.41
CA ASP A 112 4.50 15.72 -9.47
C ASP A 112 5.77 14.97 -9.04
N LYS A 113 6.83 15.09 -9.83
CA LYS A 113 8.13 14.47 -9.57
C LYS A 113 8.81 15.08 -8.34
N ALA A 114 8.55 16.35 -8.08
CA ALA A 114 9.06 17.03 -6.90
C ALA A 114 8.21 16.72 -5.65
N GLY A 115 8.89 16.59 -4.52
CA GLY A 115 8.24 16.36 -3.23
C GLY A 115 7.99 14.89 -2.88
N PRO A 116 7.46 14.64 -1.68
CA PRO A 116 7.21 13.29 -1.18
C PRO A 116 6.03 12.64 -1.90
N LEU A 117 6.00 11.29 -1.90
CA LEU A 117 4.90 10.52 -2.48
C LEU A 117 3.58 10.77 -1.75
N ALA A 118 3.61 10.84 -0.42
CA ALA A 118 2.45 11.06 0.43
C ALA A 118 2.72 12.18 1.44
N ILE A 119 1.72 13.01 1.69
CA ILE A 119 1.79 14.13 2.63
C ILE A 119 0.72 13.92 3.69
N PRO A 120 1.08 13.66 4.96
CA PRO A 120 0.11 13.57 6.04
C PRO A 120 -0.70 14.86 6.18
N VAL A 121 -2.00 14.71 6.41
CA VAL A 121 -2.91 15.84 6.65
C VAL A 121 -3.81 15.53 7.86
N PRO A 122 -4.39 16.56 8.51
CA PRO A 122 -5.40 16.35 9.53
C PRO A 122 -6.65 15.64 8.96
N ALA A 123 -7.38 14.93 9.84
CA ALA A 123 -8.67 14.38 9.46
C ALA A 123 -9.59 15.51 8.96
N PRO A 124 -10.30 15.30 7.82
CA PRO A 124 -11.26 16.29 7.32
C PRO A 124 -12.32 16.61 8.36
N SER A 125 -12.73 17.87 8.45
CA SER A 125 -13.84 18.27 9.32
C SER A 125 -15.13 17.63 8.81
N VAL A 126 -15.89 17.03 9.72
CA VAL A 126 -17.27 16.57 9.44
C VAL A 126 -18.16 17.80 9.51
N HIS A 127 -18.77 18.16 8.41
CA HIS A 127 -19.80 19.20 8.33
C HIS A 127 -21.17 18.57 8.28
#